data_4fb2738dc9e41c7a3675648de927ac76
#
_entry.id   4fb2738dc9e41c7a3675648de927ac76
#
_cell.length_a   1.000
_cell.length_b   1.000
_cell.length_c   1.000
_cell.angle_alpha   90.00
_cell.angle_beta   90.00
_cell.angle_gamma   90.00
#
_symmetry.space_group_name_H-M   'P 1'
#
loop_
_entity.id
_entity.type
_entity.pdbx_description
1 polymer ?
#
loop_
_entity_poly.entity_id
_entity_poly.type
_entity_poly.pdbx_seq_one_letter_code
_entity_poly.pdbx_strand_id
1 'polypeptide(L)'
;MKSIVIYSSLTGNTKQVAEAITSVLPVGTSCVSMKELPTDLSSYDLVFAGFWVDKGTANKEARDVLGTLHNPHIALFATAGVPPQ
;
A
#
# COMPACT_ATOMS: atom_id res chain seq x y z
N MET A 1 7.51 8.69 -14.90
CA MET A 1 7.20 7.43 -14.19
C MET A 1 5.84 7.58 -13.52
N LYS A 2 4.97 6.61 -13.71
CA LYS A 2 3.64 6.63 -13.13
C LYS A 2 3.61 5.80 -11.85
N SER A 3 3.19 6.40 -10.75
CA SER A 3 3.21 5.77 -9.42
C SER A 3 1.82 5.74 -8.79
N ILE A 4 1.61 4.78 -7.93
CA ILE A 4 0.40 4.70 -7.11
C ILE A 4 0.77 4.19 -5.72
N VAL A 5 0.06 4.70 -4.71
CA VAL A 5 0.19 4.21 -3.33
C VAL A 5 -1.08 3.44 -3.01
N ILE A 6 -0.93 2.19 -2.62
CA ILE A 6 -2.04 1.36 -2.18
C ILE A 6 -1.79 0.91 -0.74
N TYR A 7 -2.85 0.69 0.01
CA TYR A 7 -2.70 0.32 1.41
C TYR A 7 -3.83 -0.57 1.90
N SER A 8 -3.49 -1.40 2.89
CA SER A 8 -4.45 -2.15 3.69
C SER A 8 -4.32 -1.65 5.13
N SER A 9 -5.41 -1.18 5.72
CA SER A 9 -5.39 -0.55 7.04
C SER A 9 -6.50 -1.09 7.92
N LEU A 10 -6.15 -1.47 9.15
CA LEU A 10 -7.12 -1.93 10.13
C LEU A 10 -7.64 -0.75 10.98
N THR A 11 -6.74 0.08 11.48
CA THR A 11 -7.07 1.15 12.43
C THR A 11 -6.79 2.55 11.88
N GLY A 12 -6.41 2.66 10.62
CA GLY A 12 -6.06 3.93 10.02
C GLY A 12 -4.57 4.28 10.08
N ASN A 13 -3.75 3.51 10.79
CA ASN A 13 -2.32 3.80 10.89
C ASN A 13 -1.62 3.65 9.56
N THR A 14 -1.87 2.55 8.85
CA THR A 14 -1.28 2.34 7.52
C THR A 14 -1.75 3.40 6.54
N LYS A 15 -3.02 3.80 6.64
CA LYS A 15 -3.57 4.86 5.80
C LYS A 15 -2.82 6.18 6.03
N GLN A 16 -2.54 6.54 7.28
CA GLN A 16 -1.81 7.77 7.59
C GLN A 16 -0.41 7.76 6.99
N VAL A 17 0.28 6.63 7.09
CA VAL A 17 1.62 6.48 6.49
C VAL A 17 1.53 6.55 4.97
N ALA A 18 0.54 5.91 4.37
CA ALA A 18 0.33 5.95 2.92
C ALA A 18 0.09 7.38 2.44
N GLU A 19 -0.72 8.15 3.16
CA GLU A 19 -0.99 9.54 2.81
C GLU A 19 0.26 10.41 2.94
N ALA A 20 1.07 10.16 3.98
CA ALA A 20 2.32 10.88 4.17
C ALA A 20 3.31 10.60 3.03
N ILE A 21 3.41 9.36 2.60
CA ILE A 21 4.25 8.99 1.45
C ILE A 21 3.75 9.68 0.19
N THR A 22 2.44 9.66 -0.03
CA THR A 22 1.83 10.27 -1.21
C THR A 22 2.14 11.77 -1.28
N SER A 23 2.18 12.43 -0.13
CA SER A 23 2.40 13.87 -0.07
C SER A 23 3.80 14.29 -0.55
N VAL A 24 4.79 13.40 -0.53
CA VAL A 24 6.14 13.68 -1.01
C VAL A 24 6.39 13.16 -2.41
N LEU A 25 5.41 12.52 -3.02
CA LEU A 25 5.49 12.04 -4.40
C LEU A 25 4.96 13.11 -5.36
N PRO A 26 5.20 12.94 -6.67
CA PRO A 26 4.72 13.94 -7.64
C PRO A 26 3.22 14.18 -7.53
N VAL A 27 2.82 15.42 -7.82
CA VAL A 27 1.42 15.82 -7.83
C VAL A 27 0.65 14.91 -8.79
N GLY A 28 -0.52 14.45 -8.34
CA GLY A 28 -1.34 13.54 -9.14
C GLY A 28 -1.16 12.07 -8.80
N THR A 29 -0.20 11.74 -7.92
CA THR A 29 -0.05 10.36 -7.45
C THR A 29 -1.29 9.96 -6.65
N SER A 30 -1.91 8.83 -7.03
CA SER A 30 -3.11 8.35 -6.34
C SER A 30 -2.75 7.58 -5.08
N CYS A 31 -3.62 7.69 -4.07
CA CYS A 31 -3.50 6.92 -2.83
C CYS A 31 -4.84 6.25 -2.58
N VAL A 32 -4.88 4.93 -2.70
CA VAL A 32 -6.15 4.19 -2.62
C VAL A 32 -6.06 3.00 -1.68
N SER A 33 -7.18 2.68 -1.06
CA SER A 33 -7.29 1.48 -0.24
C SER A 33 -7.23 0.22 -1.13
N MET A 34 -6.66 -0.84 -0.61
CA MET A 34 -6.66 -2.14 -1.29
C MET A 34 -8.07 -2.69 -1.51
N LYS A 35 -9.06 -2.16 -0.79
CA LYS A 35 -10.47 -2.52 -0.99
C LYS A 35 -11.08 -1.82 -2.20
N GLU A 36 -10.44 -0.78 -2.71
CA GLU A 36 -10.97 0.06 -3.78
C GLU A 36 -9.98 0.16 -4.95
N LEU A 37 -9.23 -0.91 -5.21
CA LEU A 37 -8.22 -0.89 -6.26
C LEU A 37 -8.84 -0.71 -7.64
N PRO A 38 -8.14 0.03 -8.54
CA PRO A 38 -8.51 0.04 -9.94
C PRO A 38 -8.46 -1.37 -10.52
N THR A 39 -9.24 -1.61 -11.54
CA THR A 39 -9.29 -2.92 -12.19
C THR A 39 -7.94 -3.35 -12.74
N ASP A 40 -7.14 -2.39 -13.21
CA ASP A 40 -5.85 -2.68 -13.83
C ASP A 40 -4.78 -1.75 -13.28
N LEU A 41 -3.77 -2.33 -12.65
CA LEU A 41 -2.62 -1.61 -12.12
C LEU A 41 -1.39 -1.70 -13.02
N SER A 42 -1.48 -2.39 -14.16
CA SER A 42 -0.33 -2.65 -15.01
C SER A 42 0.25 -1.39 -15.66
N SER A 43 -0.52 -0.31 -15.72
CA SER A 43 -0.05 0.95 -16.27
C SER A 43 0.88 1.73 -15.34
N TYR A 44 1.01 1.29 -14.10
CA TYR A 44 1.88 1.95 -13.13
C TYR A 44 3.26 1.34 -13.13
N ASP A 45 4.28 2.20 -13.17
CA ASP A 45 5.68 1.76 -13.14
C ASP A 45 6.12 1.40 -11.73
N LEU A 46 5.60 2.11 -10.73
CA LEU A 46 5.99 1.93 -9.34
C LEU A 46 4.74 1.85 -8.46
N VAL A 47 4.67 0.80 -7.65
CA VAL A 47 3.58 0.63 -6.68
C VAL A 47 4.18 0.67 -5.29
N PHE A 48 3.70 1.61 -4.48
CA PHE A 48 4.00 1.62 -3.04
C PHE A 48 2.86 0.87 -2.35
N ALA A 49 3.17 -0.26 -1.74
CA ALA A 49 2.16 -1.10 -1.10
C ALA A 49 2.37 -1.12 0.40
N GLY A 50 1.38 -0.63 1.13
CA GLY A 50 1.40 -0.57 2.59
C GLY A 50 0.49 -1.61 3.22
N PHE A 51 0.94 -2.17 4.32
CA PHE A 51 0.17 -3.18 5.04
C PHE A 51 0.45 -3.10 6.55
N TRP A 52 -0.37 -3.80 7.34
CA TRP A 52 -0.11 -3.93 8.76
C TRP A 52 0.31 -5.37 9.05
N VAL A 53 1.14 -5.52 10.09
CA VAL A 53 1.67 -6.83 10.47
C VAL A 53 0.65 -7.55 11.33
N ASP A 54 0.31 -8.77 10.94
CA ASP A 54 -0.62 -9.63 11.66
C ASP A 54 0.10 -10.93 11.98
N LYS A 55 0.35 -11.17 13.27
CA LYS A 55 1.02 -12.39 13.75
C LYS A 55 2.36 -12.64 13.05
N GLY A 56 3.13 -11.58 12.85
CA GLY A 56 4.47 -11.68 12.28
C GLY A 56 4.52 -11.73 10.76
N THR A 57 3.39 -11.54 10.08
CA THR A 57 3.33 -11.53 8.62
C THR A 57 2.39 -10.43 8.15
N ALA A 58 2.42 -10.13 6.85
CA ALA A 58 1.50 -9.19 6.26
C ALA A 58 0.07 -9.68 6.43
N ASN A 59 -0.87 -8.75 6.65
CA ASN A 59 -2.28 -9.11 6.77
C ASN A 59 -2.79 -9.76 5.48
N LYS A 60 -3.85 -10.54 5.59
CA LYS A 60 -4.33 -11.38 4.49
C LYS A 60 -4.70 -10.59 3.25
N GLU A 61 -5.40 -9.46 3.43
CA GLU A 61 -5.79 -8.60 2.29
C GLU A 61 -4.57 -8.17 1.49
N ALA A 62 -3.51 -7.72 2.18
CA ALA A 62 -2.28 -7.30 1.52
C ALA A 62 -1.60 -8.47 0.82
N ARG A 63 -1.54 -9.64 1.46
CA ARG A 63 -0.92 -10.81 0.83
C ARG A 63 -1.63 -11.20 -0.45
N ASP A 64 -2.96 -11.15 -0.44
CA ASP A 64 -3.75 -11.48 -1.62
C ASP A 64 -3.49 -10.49 -2.76
N VAL A 65 -3.47 -9.20 -2.45
CA VAL A 65 -3.23 -8.15 -3.45
C VAL A 65 -1.80 -8.26 -3.99
N LEU A 66 -0.81 -8.39 -3.12
CA LEU A 66 0.60 -8.45 -3.54
C LEU A 66 0.85 -9.66 -4.44
N GLY A 67 0.13 -10.75 -4.21
CA GLY A 67 0.25 -11.94 -5.06
C GLY A 67 -0.25 -11.73 -6.48
N THR A 68 -1.04 -10.69 -6.74
CA THR A 68 -1.56 -10.40 -8.07
C THR A 68 -0.78 -9.32 -8.82
N LEU A 69 0.16 -8.65 -8.15
CA LEU A 69 0.91 -7.55 -8.77
C LEU A 69 2.06 -8.08 -9.63
N HIS A 70 2.20 -7.50 -10.80
CA HIS A 70 3.29 -7.83 -11.74
C HIS A 70 4.05 -6.59 -12.18
N ASN A 71 3.96 -5.52 -11.41
CA ASN A 71 4.60 -4.26 -11.74
C ASN A 71 6.13 -4.39 -11.64
N PRO A 72 6.89 -3.65 -12.49
CA PRO A 72 8.35 -3.77 -12.48
C PRO A 72 9.01 -3.33 -11.18
N HIS A 73 8.38 -2.39 -10.47
CA HIS A 73 8.92 -1.87 -9.22
C HIS A 73 7.83 -1.83 -8.17
N ILE A 74 8.06 -2.52 -7.06
CA ILE A 74 7.14 -2.53 -5.92
C ILE A 74 7.94 -2.19 -4.67
N ALA A 75 7.52 -1.12 -3.98
CA ALA A 75 8.10 -0.73 -2.71
C ALA A 75 7.11 -1.04 -1.60
N LEU A 76 7.56 -1.75 -0.58
CA LEU A 76 6.70 -2.16 0.54
C LEU A 76 6.95 -1.30 1.76
N PHE A 77 5.89 -0.98 2.48
CA PHE A 77 6.02 -0.38 3.80
C PHE A 77 5.01 -1.04 4.74
N ALA A 78 5.38 -1.12 6.00
CA ALA A 78 4.58 -1.84 6.99
C ALA A 78 4.40 -1.02 8.25
N THR A 79 3.24 -1.21 8.90
CA THR A 79 3.00 -0.67 10.22
C THR A 79 2.77 -1.82 11.18
N ALA A 80 3.18 -1.63 12.45
CA ALA A 80 2.89 -2.60 13.49
C ALA A 80 1.39 -2.56 13.82
N GLY A 81 0.77 -3.72 13.89
CA GLY A 81 -0.66 -3.80 14.19
C GLY A 81 -0.99 -3.57 15.66
N VAL A 82 0.02 -3.43 16.52
CA VAL A 82 -0.20 -3.20 17.94
C VAL A 82 0.33 -1.83 18.33
N PRO A 83 -0.33 -1.14 19.26
CA PRO A 83 0.14 0.16 19.72
C PRO A 83 1.48 0.02 20.42
N PRO A 84 2.32 1.07 20.38
CA PRO A 84 3.54 1.07 21.18
C PRO A 84 3.22 0.96 22.67
N GLN A 85 4.05 0.27 23.36
CA GLN A 85 3.91 0.14 24.81
C GLN A 85 4.56 1.29 25.52
#